data_43e7c789ccd3cac7590d084d1cb81938
#
_entry.id   43e7c789ccd3cac7590d084d1cb81938
#
_cell.length_a   1.000
_cell.length_b   1.000
_cell.length_c   1.000
_cell.angle_alpha   90.00
_cell.angle_beta   90.00
_cell.angle_gamma   90.00
#
_symmetry.space_group_name_H-M   'P 1'
#
loop_
_entity.id
_entity.type
_entity.pdbx_description
1 polymer ?
#
loop_
_entity_poly.entity_id
_entity_poly.type
_entity_poly.pdbx_seq_one_letter_code
_entity_poly.pdbx_strand_id
1 'polypeptide(L)'
;MCSSDLDASGQISLAEVDVHADWVGHPLRHLERACGARVAFLTRYGNGILPDDQTVLQENDVVHVIVRAADLPEVERILTHTPEVTE
;
A
#
# COMPACT_ATOMS: atom_id res chain seq x y z
N MET A 1 -10.74 -11.98 3.34
CA MET A 1 -10.02 -11.58 4.27
C MET A 1 -8.64 -11.92 4.14
N CYS A 2 -7.85 -11.12 4.09
CA CYS A 2 -6.59 -11.35 3.71
C CYS A 2 -5.57 -10.77 4.54
N SER A 3 -5.87 -10.29 5.69
CA SER A 3 -4.82 -9.75 6.45
C SER A 3 -4.10 -10.85 7.17
N SER A 4 -2.81 -10.74 7.31
CA SER A 4 -2.02 -11.68 8.04
C SER A 4 -1.25 -10.96 9.08
N ASP A 5 -1.13 -11.56 10.24
CA ASP A 5 -0.34 -10.96 11.28
C ASP A 5 1.11 -11.23 11.01
N LEU A 6 1.91 -10.21 11.08
CA LEU A 6 3.32 -10.34 10.86
C LEU A 6 4.11 -10.53 12.13
N ASP A 7 3.58 -10.12 13.25
CA ASP A 7 4.31 -10.28 14.49
C ASP A 7 3.44 -10.99 15.51
N ALA A 8 4.08 -11.46 16.55
CA ALA A 8 3.39 -12.26 17.54
C ALA A 8 2.41 -11.46 18.37
N SER A 9 2.57 -10.14 18.41
CA SER A 9 1.65 -9.33 19.20
C SER A 9 0.35 -9.07 18.49
N GLY A 10 0.30 -9.28 17.19
CA GLY A 10 -0.90 -8.99 16.42
C GLY A 10 -1.11 -7.52 16.17
N GLN A 11 -0.13 -6.67 16.46
CA GLN A 11 -0.29 -5.24 16.29
C GLN A 11 0.08 -4.79 14.89
N ILE A 12 0.83 -5.56 14.16
CA ILE A 12 1.27 -5.22 12.82
C ILE A 12 0.64 -6.20 11.86
N SER A 13 0.08 -5.68 10.79
CA SER A 13 -0.60 -6.51 9.81
C SER A 13 -0.06 -6.26 8.42
N LEU A 14 -0.06 -7.29 7.61
CA LEU A 14 0.20 -7.17 6.18
C LEU A 14 -1.15 -7.20 5.48
N ALA A 15 -1.46 -6.19 4.72
CA ALA A 15 -2.76 -6.09 4.09
C ALA A 15 -2.61 -5.79 2.61
N GLU A 16 -3.51 -6.36 1.83
CA GLU A 16 -3.58 -6.13 0.40
C GLU A 16 -4.60 -5.02 0.16
N VAL A 17 -4.22 -3.99 -0.57
CA VAL A 17 -5.08 -2.84 -0.79
C VAL A 17 -5.20 -2.58 -2.28
N ASP A 18 -6.43 -2.40 -2.74
CA ASP A 18 -6.68 -1.98 -4.12
C ASP A 18 -6.58 -0.47 -4.17
N VAL A 19 -5.54 0.02 -4.80
CA VAL A 19 -5.27 1.45 -4.83
C VAL A 19 -6.04 2.08 -5.97
N HIS A 20 -6.59 3.26 -5.72
CA HIS A 20 -7.36 3.97 -6.73
C HIS A 20 -6.50 4.25 -7.96
N ALA A 21 -7.12 4.23 -9.12
CA ALA A 21 -6.38 4.38 -10.38
C ALA A 21 -5.61 5.68 -10.48
N ASP A 22 -6.05 6.71 -9.79
CA ASP A 22 -5.36 7.99 -9.83
C ASP A 22 -3.99 7.95 -9.17
N TRP A 23 -3.69 6.90 -8.41
CA TRP A 23 -2.36 6.75 -7.85
C TRP A 23 -1.35 6.17 -8.84
N VAL A 24 -1.84 5.66 -9.97
CA VAL A 24 -0.96 5.12 -11.01
C VAL A 24 -0.05 6.23 -11.51
N GLY A 25 1.22 5.92 -11.61
CA GLY A 25 2.22 6.92 -12.00
C GLY A 25 2.90 7.62 -10.85
N HIS A 26 2.41 7.40 -9.63
CA HIS A 26 3.04 7.98 -8.45
C HIS A 26 4.08 7.02 -7.89
N PRO A 27 5.22 7.52 -7.42
CA PRO A 27 6.18 6.64 -6.75
C PRO A 27 5.59 6.08 -5.48
N LEU A 28 6.00 4.88 -5.14
CA LEU A 28 5.47 4.24 -3.94
C LEU A 28 5.75 5.02 -2.68
N ARG A 29 6.83 5.76 -2.64
CA ARG A 29 7.12 6.58 -1.46
C ARG A 29 6.05 7.65 -1.24
N HIS A 30 5.37 8.09 -2.30
CA HIS A 30 4.26 9.03 -2.13
C HIS A 30 3.10 8.36 -1.42
N LEU A 31 2.82 7.10 -1.76
CA LEU A 31 1.79 6.35 -1.08
C LEU A 31 2.15 6.19 0.39
N GLU A 32 3.39 5.85 0.66
CA GLU A 32 3.83 5.65 2.03
C GLU A 32 3.70 6.92 2.84
N ARG A 33 4.04 8.05 2.25
CA ARG A 33 3.90 9.32 2.94
C ARG A 33 2.45 9.68 3.19
N ALA A 34 1.60 9.43 2.21
CA ALA A 34 0.21 9.82 2.31
C ALA A 34 -0.51 9.01 3.37
N CYS A 35 -0.24 7.72 3.47
CA CYS A 35 -1.00 6.86 4.36
C CYS A 35 -0.25 6.47 5.62
N GLY A 36 1.05 6.72 5.67
CA GLY A 36 1.82 6.38 6.85
C GLY A 36 2.17 4.93 7.01
N ALA A 37 1.86 4.11 6.02
CA ALA A 37 2.19 2.69 6.05
C ALA A 37 3.39 2.43 5.17
N ARG A 38 3.96 1.25 5.28
CA ARG A 38 5.06 0.85 4.42
C ARG A 38 4.56 -0.10 3.37
N VAL A 39 5.05 0.05 2.16
CA VAL A 39 4.72 -0.89 1.10
C VAL A 39 5.70 -2.04 1.19
N ALA A 40 5.18 -3.24 1.45
CA ALA A 40 6.02 -4.40 1.57
C ALA A 40 6.43 -4.91 0.20
N PHE A 41 5.48 -5.02 -0.71
CA PHE A 41 5.76 -5.44 -2.07
C PHE A 41 4.51 -5.19 -2.92
N LEU A 42 4.68 -5.34 -4.23
CA LEU A 42 3.58 -5.25 -5.17
C LEU A 42 3.36 -6.59 -5.82
N THR A 43 2.14 -6.82 -6.29
CA THR A 43 1.88 -7.92 -7.20
C THR A 43 1.47 -7.33 -8.54
N ARG A 44 2.22 -7.67 -9.59
CA ARG A 44 1.94 -7.14 -10.92
C ARG A 44 1.72 -8.33 -11.84
N TYR A 45 0.51 -8.47 -12.34
CA TYR A 45 0.13 -9.59 -13.19
C TYR A 45 0.50 -10.93 -12.56
N GLY A 46 0.25 -11.03 -11.26
CA GLY A 46 0.51 -12.26 -10.55
C GLY A 46 1.96 -12.47 -10.10
N ASN A 47 2.84 -11.52 -10.39
CA ASN A 47 4.25 -11.63 -10.03
C ASN A 47 4.58 -10.69 -8.89
N GLY A 48 5.27 -11.20 -7.89
CA GLY A 48 5.70 -10.35 -6.77
C GLY A 48 6.86 -9.47 -7.17
N ILE A 49 6.82 -8.21 -6.78
CA ILE A 49 7.84 -7.25 -7.11
C ILE A 49 8.28 -6.55 -5.84
N LEU A 50 9.58 -6.57 -5.58
CA LEU A 50 10.13 -5.83 -4.44
C LEU A 50 10.35 -4.38 -4.87
N PRO A 51 9.71 -3.43 -4.21
CA PRO A 51 9.85 -2.04 -4.62
C PRO A 51 11.18 -1.46 -4.18
N ASP A 52 11.64 -0.46 -4.91
CA ASP A 52 12.80 0.31 -4.52
C ASP A 52 12.44 1.78 -4.60
N ASP A 53 13.46 2.64 -4.44
CA ASP A 53 13.20 4.08 -4.38
C ASP A 53 12.60 4.62 -5.65
N GLN A 54 12.75 3.92 -6.76
CA GLN A 54 12.28 4.43 -8.02
C GLN A 54 11.07 3.70 -8.53
N THR A 55 10.55 2.77 -7.76
CA THR A 55 9.39 2.01 -8.18
C THR A 55 8.16 2.91 -8.23
N VAL A 56 7.44 2.85 -9.34
CA VAL A 56 6.26 3.66 -9.56
C VAL A 56 5.08 2.72 -9.73
N LEU A 57 3.96 3.08 -9.16
CA LEU A 57 2.75 2.27 -9.26
C LEU A 57 2.27 2.21 -10.69
N GLN A 58 1.97 1.01 -11.17
CA GLN A 58 1.44 0.80 -12.52
C GLN A 58 -0.02 0.37 -12.43
N GLU A 59 -0.69 0.46 -13.55
CA GLU A 59 -2.07 0.04 -13.62
C GLU A 59 -2.15 -1.45 -13.29
N ASN A 60 -3.16 -1.82 -12.54
CA ASN A 60 -3.43 -3.20 -12.13
C ASN A 60 -2.44 -3.77 -11.12
N ASP A 61 -1.61 -2.92 -10.53
CA ASP A 61 -0.76 -3.37 -9.43
C ASP A 61 -1.59 -3.52 -8.17
N VAL A 62 -1.29 -4.55 -7.41
CA VAL A 62 -1.89 -4.74 -6.09
C VAL A 62 -0.82 -4.43 -5.06
N VAL A 63 -1.13 -3.52 -4.16
CA VAL A 63 -0.15 -3.05 -3.18
C VAL A 63 -0.35 -3.81 -1.87
N HIS A 64 0.73 -4.34 -1.34
CA HIS A 64 0.69 -5.01 -0.05
C HIS A 64 1.43 -4.13 0.94
N VAL A 65 0.74 -3.69 1.98
CA VAL A 65 1.30 -2.74 2.94
C VAL A 65 1.44 -3.38 4.30
N ILE A 66 2.45 -2.91 5.03
CA ILE A 66 2.65 -3.27 6.43
C ILE A 66 2.22 -2.08 7.25
N VAL A 67 1.28 -2.29 8.16
CA VAL A 67 0.69 -1.20 8.89
C VAL A 67 0.22 -1.69 10.25
N ARG A 68 0.14 -0.79 11.21
CA ARG A 68 -0.48 -1.14 12.48
C ARG A 68 -1.92 -1.49 12.24
N ALA A 69 -2.37 -2.56 12.88
CA ALA A 69 -3.75 -3.01 12.68
C ALA A 69 -4.74 -1.91 12.96
N ALA A 70 -4.47 -1.06 13.95
CA ALA A 70 -5.38 0.02 14.30
C ALA A 70 -5.47 1.10 13.21
N ASP A 71 -4.44 1.20 12.38
CA ASP A 71 -4.40 2.23 11.33
C ASP A 71 -4.87 1.71 9.98
N LEU A 72 -5.14 0.43 9.87
CA LEU A 72 -5.49 -0.16 8.59
C LEU A 72 -6.70 0.49 7.93
N PRO A 73 -7.80 0.76 8.64
CA PRO A 73 -8.93 1.39 7.97
C PRO A 73 -8.59 2.75 7.37
N GLU A 74 -7.74 3.50 8.05
CA GLU A 74 -7.33 4.80 7.55
C GLU A 74 -6.48 4.66 6.29
N VAL A 75 -5.57 3.69 6.29
CA VAL A 75 -4.73 3.45 5.12
C VAL A 75 -5.58 3.04 3.93
N GLU A 76 -6.53 2.16 4.15
CA GLU A 76 -7.42 1.74 3.07
C GLU A 76 -8.23 2.91 2.55
N ARG A 77 -8.72 3.75 3.44
CA ARG A 77 -9.50 4.89 3.03
C ARG A 77 -8.68 5.83 2.15
N ILE A 78 -7.45 6.08 2.53
CA ILE A 78 -6.59 7.00 1.78
C ILE A 78 -6.27 6.42 0.41
N LEU A 79 -5.89 5.17 0.35
CA LEU A 79 -5.41 4.59 -0.90
C LEU A 79 -6.52 4.24 -1.86
N THR A 80 -7.74 4.05 -1.38
CA THR A 80 -8.86 3.74 -2.27
C THR A 80 -9.53 5.00 -2.81
N HIS A 81 -9.05 6.17 -2.43
CA HIS A 81 -9.54 7.44 -2.95
C HIS A 81 -8.46 8.10 -3.77
N THR A 82 -8.82 9.16 -4.48
CA THR A 82 -7.85 9.88 -5.27
C THR A 82 -6.80 10.51 -4.35
N PRO A 83 -5.56 10.64 -4.82
CA PRO A 83 -4.55 11.29 -4.00
C PRO A 83 -4.88 12.75 -3.76
N GLU A 84 -4.77 13.17 -2.53
CA GLU A 84 -4.97 14.56 -2.23
C GLU A 84 -3.64 15.20 -2.26
N VAL A 85 -3.26 15.65 -3.37
CA VAL A 85 -1.97 16.19 -3.50
C VAL A 85 -1.94 17.53 -3.05
N THR A 86 -1.29 17.77 -2.07
CA THR A 86 -1.15 19.07 -1.69
C THR A 86 0.21 19.39 -1.85
N GLU A 87 0.75 19.32 -2.42
CA GLU A 87 1.97 19.75 -2.48
C GLU A 87 2.66 19.49 -3.17
#